data_5eddda72082f30d7676555005be18675
#
_entry.id   5eddda72082f30d7676555005be18675
#
_cell.length_a   1.000
_cell.length_b   1.000
_cell.length_c   1.000
_cell.angle_alpha   90.00
_cell.angle_beta   90.00
_cell.angle_gamma   90.00
#
_symmetry.space_group_name_H-M   'P 1'
#
loop_
_entity.id
_entity.type
_entity.pdbx_description
1 polymer ?
#
loop_
_entity_poly.entity_id
_entity_poly.type
_entity_poly.pdbx_seq_one_letter_code
_entity_poly.pdbx_strand_id
1 'polypeptide(L)'
;MPSFLDLGVPAALADVLAADGKTEAFAIQRDTLPDSLAGRDLLGRGRTGSGKTIAFALPLVARLSASGTRRQPGRPRGLVLAPTRELATQIAATIRPLAEAVGMRVTTVFGGVSQRPQEQALRAGVDIVVACPGRLEDLMKQGVVSLGAVEVAVLDEADHMADLGFLPGVTRILAATPAGGQRLLFSATLDRGIDALAKRFLRSPVSHEVDEASVPVGEMTHRVLVASDADAKKRLVEDLASGLGRRILFTRTKHHAKKLAKQLTSAGIPSVDLHGNLGQNARERNLAAFGADAANGGVRVLVATDVAARGVHVDDVELVVHVDPPVEHKAYLHRSGRTARAGAAGTVVTLMLPEQRRDVKDILRKAQITVAMEDVTPAIVDELVGERAPKVKTAPVAPQQNQPKAKSASQPGGQGGGRSGSGRRRSGRAGDTAQRTDGGRERARSHAQSSQPRYSTQTGSPAGQQRQSDHGAARPASNGQQHSAGRARTGSRRASRAQGR
;
A
#
# COMPACT_ATOMS: atom_id res chain seq x y z
N MET A 1 24.17 14.44 -14.44
CA MET A 1 22.78 14.12 -14.85
C MET A 1 22.07 15.40 -15.24
N PRO A 2 21.03 15.41 -16.10
CA PRO A 2 20.30 16.63 -16.44
C PRO A 2 19.58 17.17 -15.20
N SER A 3 19.54 18.49 -15.08
CA SER A 3 18.74 19.16 -14.04
C SER A 3 17.25 19.07 -14.35
N PHE A 4 16.40 19.31 -13.38
CA PHE A 4 14.95 19.34 -13.60
C PHE A 4 14.53 20.47 -14.54
N LEU A 5 15.25 21.59 -14.56
CA LEU A 5 15.03 22.70 -15.49
C LEU A 5 15.29 22.26 -16.94
N ASP A 6 16.37 21.52 -17.20
CA ASP A 6 16.70 20.99 -18.53
C ASP A 6 15.62 20.05 -19.07
N LEU A 7 14.85 19.42 -18.18
CA LEU A 7 13.74 18.52 -18.51
C LEU A 7 12.38 19.25 -18.69
N GLY A 8 12.38 20.59 -18.62
CA GLY A 8 11.19 21.39 -18.80
C GLY A 8 10.32 21.57 -17.55
N VAL A 9 10.83 21.24 -16.36
CA VAL A 9 10.12 21.47 -15.10
C VAL A 9 10.09 22.98 -14.82
N PRO A 10 8.92 23.58 -14.48
CA PRO A 10 8.83 24.98 -14.12
C PRO A 10 9.77 25.35 -12.96
N ALA A 11 10.42 26.53 -13.05
CA ALA A 11 11.42 26.98 -12.09
C ALA A 11 10.93 26.91 -10.63
N ALA A 12 9.69 27.36 -10.35
CA ALA A 12 9.12 27.31 -9.00
C ALA A 12 9.06 25.90 -8.40
N LEU A 13 8.92 24.85 -9.21
CA LEU A 13 8.91 23.45 -8.75
C LEU A 13 10.33 22.90 -8.64
N ALA A 14 11.23 23.30 -9.55
CA ALA A 14 12.63 22.93 -9.48
C ALA A 14 13.32 23.52 -8.23
N ASP A 15 12.98 24.77 -7.87
CA ASP A 15 13.50 25.43 -6.67
C ASP A 15 13.08 24.69 -5.38
N VAL A 16 11.83 24.17 -5.32
CA VAL A 16 11.37 23.35 -4.19
C VAL A 16 12.20 22.07 -4.06
N LEU A 17 12.51 21.41 -5.17
CA LEU A 17 13.34 20.21 -5.17
C LEU A 17 14.78 20.52 -4.78
N ALA A 18 15.34 21.61 -5.28
CA ALA A 18 16.69 22.05 -4.95
C ALA A 18 16.83 22.39 -3.45
N ALA A 19 15.83 23.03 -2.86
CA ALA A 19 15.78 23.32 -1.43
C ALA A 19 15.73 22.03 -0.56
N ASP A 20 15.19 20.94 -1.11
CA ASP A 20 15.17 19.59 -0.50
C ASP A 20 16.40 18.73 -0.89
N GLY A 21 17.44 19.35 -1.48
CA GLY A 21 18.69 18.68 -1.88
C GLY A 21 18.56 17.79 -3.11
N LYS A 22 17.45 17.87 -3.87
CA LYS A 22 17.18 17.08 -5.06
C LYS A 22 17.46 17.91 -6.31
N THR A 23 18.70 17.92 -6.76
CA THR A 23 19.15 18.75 -7.89
C THR A 23 19.20 18.00 -9.22
N GLU A 24 19.32 16.67 -9.16
CA GLU A 24 19.47 15.83 -10.34
C GLU A 24 18.30 14.85 -10.50
N ALA A 25 17.90 14.62 -11.74
CA ALA A 25 16.80 13.71 -12.06
C ALA A 25 17.29 12.23 -12.14
N PHE A 26 16.57 11.34 -11.47
CA PHE A 26 16.75 9.89 -11.62
C PHE A 26 16.33 9.43 -13.02
N ALA A 27 16.76 8.23 -13.42
CA ALA A 27 16.49 7.68 -14.74
C ALA A 27 15.00 7.73 -15.12
N ILE A 28 14.11 7.21 -14.25
CA ILE A 28 12.65 7.25 -14.52
C ILE A 28 12.11 8.68 -14.66
N GLN A 29 12.66 9.64 -13.92
CA GLN A 29 12.25 11.04 -14.02
C GLN A 29 12.73 11.65 -15.33
N ARG A 30 14.01 11.45 -15.68
CA ARG A 30 14.60 11.92 -16.93
C ARG A 30 13.81 11.41 -18.14
N ASP A 31 13.45 10.13 -18.13
CA ASP A 31 12.83 9.48 -19.27
C ASP A 31 11.33 9.84 -19.38
N THR A 32 10.63 10.05 -18.26
CA THR A 32 9.18 10.29 -18.26
C THR A 32 8.76 11.76 -18.27
N LEU A 33 9.58 12.67 -17.73
CA LEU A 33 9.18 14.07 -17.56
C LEU A 33 8.88 14.79 -18.88
N PRO A 34 9.68 14.66 -19.96
CA PRO A 34 9.39 15.36 -21.19
C PRO A 34 8.01 15.02 -21.76
N ASP A 35 7.65 13.75 -21.81
CA ASP A 35 6.37 13.29 -22.34
C ASP A 35 5.19 13.65 -21.42
N SER A 36 5.35 13.47 -20.12
CA SER A 36 4.29 13.76 -19.15
C SER A 36 4.02 15.25 -18.98
N LEU A 37 5.02 16.11 -19.03
CA LEU A 37 4.88 17.57 -19.05
C LEU A 37 4.20 18.05 -20.34
N ALA A 38 4.47 17.40 -21.50
CA ALA A 38 3.78 17.65 -22.75
C ALA A 38 2.32 17.18 -22.77
N GLY A 39 1.85 16.48 -21.73
CA GLY A 39 0.46 16.06 -21.57
C GLY A 39 0.13 14.71 -22.18
N ARG A 40 1.11 13.92 -22.56
CA ARG A 40 0.91 12.57 -23.07
C ARG A 40 0.53 11.62 -21.92
N ASP A 41 -0.30 10.64 -22.21
CA ASP A 41 -0.54 9.53 -21.30
C ASP A 41 0.72 8.67 -21.20
N LEU A 42 0.99 8.12 -20.02
CA LEU A 42 2.24 7.47 -19.73
C LEU A 42 2.04 6.15 -18.99
N LEU A 43 2.82 5.15 -19.39
CA LEU A 43 2.99 3.89 -18.70
C LEU A 43 4.44 3.79 -18.23
N GLY A 44 4.66 4.08 -16.94
CA GLY A 44 5.97 4.04 -16.32
C GLY A 44 6.22 2.73 -15.58
N ARG A 45 7.23 1.97 -16.01
CA ARG A 45 7.67 0.77 -15.32
C ARG A 45 8.95 1.04 -14.55
N GLY A 46 8.92 0.76 -13.25
CA GLY A 46 10.10 0.93 -12.40
C GLY A 46 9.85 0.39 -11.00
N ARG A 47 10.91 -0.10 -10.36
CA ARG A 47 10.87 -0.63 -8.99
C ARG A 47 10.53 0.47 -7.96
N THR A 48 10.10 0.05 -6.77
CA THR A 48 9.96 0.95 -5.61
C THR A 48 11.35 1.55 -5.29
N GLY A 49 11.41 2.87 -5.06
CA GLY A 49 12.69 3.57 -4.80
C GLY A 49 13.34 4.17 -6.06
N SER A 50 12.82 3.93 -7.27
CA SER A 50 13.36 4.52 -8.51
C SER A 50 13.05 6.01 -8.72
N GLY A 51 12.33 6.66 -7.80
CA GLY A 51 11.97 8.09 -7.91
C GLY A 51 10.64 8.36 -8.61
N LYS A 52 9.76 7.35 -8.81
CA LYS A 52 8.46 7.48 -9.48
C LYS A 52 7.58 8.58 -8.91
N THR A 53 7.58 8.78 -7.59
CA THR A 53 6.73 9.79 -6.96
C THR A 53 7.00 11.19 -7.50
N ILE A 54 8.25 11.58 -7.63
CA ILE A 54 8.63 12.88 -8.23
C ILE A 54 8.32 12.88 -9.73
N ALA A 55 8.54 11.77 -10.45
CA ALA A 55 8.27 11.64 -11.87
C ALA A 55 6.80 11.93 -12.23
N PHE A 56 5.84 11.63 -11.37
CA PHE A 56 4.44 12.00 -11.61
C PHE A 56 3.97 13.23 -10.84
N ALA A 57 4.58 13.57 -9.71
CA ALA A 57 4.18 14.75 -8.93
C ALA A 57 4.46 16.06 -9.70
N LEU A 58 5.61 16.12 -10.37
CA LEU A 58 5.99 17.30 -11.16
C LEU A 58 5.01 17.57 -12.31
N PRO A 59 4.73 16.65 -13.25
CA PRO A 59 3.77 16.91 -14.32
C PRO A 59 2.35 17.12 -13.78
N LEU A 60 1.92 16.42 -12.72
CA LEU A 60 0.63 16.66 -12.09
C LEU A 60 0.48 18.12 -11.65
N VAL A 61 1.44 18.64 -10.85
CA VAL A 61 1.38 20.01 -10.34
C VAL A 61 1.58 21.06 -11.45
N ALA A 62 2.56 20.86 -12.32
CA ALA A 62 2.86 21.78 -13.42
C ALA A 62 1.67 21.96 -14.35
N ARG A 63 1.03 20.86 -14.78
CA ARG A 63 -0.12 20.94 -15.70
C ARG A 63 -1.36 21.55 -15.06
N LEU A 64 -1.66 21.21 -13.81
CA LEU A 64 -2.76 21.83 -13.09
C LEU A 64 -2.53 23.32 -12.84
N SER A 65 -1.27 23.75 -12.66
CA SER A 65 -0.93 25.17 -12.56
C SER A 65 -1.13 25.89 -13.89
N ALA A 66 -0.69 25.27 -14.99
CA ALA A 66 -0.79 25.86 -16.33
C ALA A 66 -2.23 25.93 -16.86
N SER A 67 -3.15 25.07 -16.40
CA SER A 67 -4.54 25.03 -16.90
C SER A 67 -5.35 26.27 -16.52
N GLY A 68 -4.96 26.99 -15.47
CA GLY A 68 -5.69 28.17 -14.98
C GLY A 68 -7.08 27.89 -14.41
N THR A 69 -7.49 26.62 -14.34
CA THR A 69 -8.80 26.21 -13.82
C THR A 69 -8.91 26.54 -12.33
N ARG A 70 -9.99 27.18 -11.92
CA ARG A 70 -10.20 27.52 -10.51
C ARG A 70 -10.64 26.31 -9.69
N ARG A 71 -10.12 26.23 -8.47
CA ARG A 71 -10.53 25.24 -7.45
C ARG A 71 -12.02 25.35 -7.14
N GLN A 72 -12.69 24.19 -7.05
CA GLN A 72 -14.12 24.10 -6.73
C GLN A 72 -14.33 23.14 -5.55
N PRO A 73 -15.29 23.44 -4.63
CA PRO A 73 -15.70 22.52 -3.57
C PRO A 73 -16.11 21.16 -4.13
N GLY A 74 -15.60 20.08 -3.54
CA GLY A 74 -15.97 18.70 -3.91
C GLY A 74 -15.54 18.26 -5.33
N ARG A 75 -14.77 19.06 -6.06
CA ARG A 75 -14.39 18.77 -7.45
C ARG A 75 -12.87 18.92 -7.65
N PRO A 76 -12.07 17.96 -7.22
CA PRO A 76 -10.62 17.99 -7.41
C PRO A 76 -10.26 17.94 -8.90
N ARG A 77 -9.17 18.59 -9.28
CA ARG A 77 -8.62 18.61 -10.63
C ARG A 77 -7.53 17.56 -10.83
N GLY A 78 -6.81 17.22 -9.77
CA GLY A 78 -5.80 16.17 -9.71
C GLY A 78 -6.24 15.01 -8.85
N LEU A 79 -6.00 13.79 -9.32
CA LEU A 79 -6.27 12.55 -8.61
C LEU A 79 -5.03 11.66 -8.62
N VAL A 80 -4.63 11.17 -7.44
CA VAL A 80 -3.61 10.12 -7.32
C VAL A 80 -4.23 8.94 -6.59
N LEU A 81 -4.17 7.75 -7.17
CA LEU A 81 -4.61 6.51 -6.53
C LEU A 81 -3.41 5.72 -6.04
N ALA A 82 -3.47 5.27 -4.81
CA ALA A 82 -2.46 4.45 -4.14
C ALA A 82 -3.10 3.28 -3.39
N PRO A 83 -2.45 2.10 -3.32
CA PRO A 83 -3.01 0.90 -2.69
C PRO A 83 -3.14 1.01 -1.17
N THR A 84 -2.25 1.75 -0.51
CA THR A 84 -2.16 1.81 0.95
C THR A 84 -2.22 3.24 1.48
N ARG A 85 -2.62 3.38 2.74
CA ARG A 85 -2.72 4.68 3.44
C ARG A 85 -1.35 5.31 3.62
N GLU A 86 -0.38 4.47 3.96
CA GLU A 86 1.00 4.86 4.17
C GLU A 86 1.58 5.47 2.89
N LEU A 87 1.42 4.78 1.75
CA LEU A 87 1.86 5.29 0.45
C LEU A 87 1.10 6.57 0.07
N ALA A 88 -0.22 6.62 0.27
CA ALA A 88 -1.00 7.83 0.01
C ALA A 88 -0.51 9.02 0.85
N THR A 89 -0.15 8.79 2.12
CA THR A 89 0.41 9.82 3.01
C THR A 89 1.79 10.28 2.53
N GLN A 90 2.66 9.36 2.11
CA GLN A 90 3.99 9.66 1.58
C GLN A 90 3.91 10.44 0.26
N ILE A 91 3.05 9.99 -0.67
CA ILE A 91 2.81 10.71 -1.93
C ILE A 91 2.30 12.13 -1.65
N ALA A 92 1.34 12.28 -0.74
CA ALA A 92 0.81 13.59 -0.38
C ALA A 92 1.88 14.48 0.26
N ALA A 93 2.79 13.93 1.07
CA ALA A 93 3.91 14.66 1.65
C ALA A 93 4.89 15.16 0.58
N THR A 94 5.15 14.37 -0.47
CA THR A 94 6.00 14.78 -1.61
C THR A 94 5.31 15.83 -2.48
N ILE A 95 4.00 15.69 -2.74
CA ILE A 95 3.27 16.63 -3.62
C ILE A 95 3.00 17.96 -2.92
N ARG A 96 2.79 17.97 -1.61
CA ARG A 96 2.36 19.17 -0.87
C ARG A 96 3.29 20.36 -1.04
N PRO A 97 4.61 20.31 -0.83
CA PRO A 97 5.48 21.46 -1.01
C PRO A 97 5.48 21.98 -2.47
N LEU A 98 5.40 21.07 -3.46
CA LEU A 98 5.29 21.44 -4.87
C LEU A 98 3.97 22.17 -5.15
N ALA A 99 2.86 21.66 -4.61
CA ALA A 99 1.54 22.24 -4.78
C ALA A 99 1.41 23.60 -4.07
N GLU A 100 1.95 23.74 -2.87
CA GLU A 100 1.94 24.99 -2.08
C GLU A 100 2.73 26.10 -2.78
N ALA A 101 3.85 25.78 -3.44
CA ALA A 101 4.64 26.73 -4.20
C ALA A 101 3.86 27.40 -5.35
N VAL A 102 2.78 26.76 -5.82
CA VAL A 102 1.90 27.30 -6.87
C VAL A 102 0.46 27.56 -6.36
N GLY A 103 0.27 27.69 -5.05
CA GLY A 103 -1.00 28.05 -4.42
C GLY A 103 -2.10 26.98 -4.43
N MET A 104 -1.73 25.69 -4.64
CA MET A 104 -2.65 24.56 -4.64
C MET A 104 -2.76 23.88 -3.28
N ARG A 105 -3.89 23.20 -3.06
CA ARG A 105 -4.19 22.44 -1.85
C ARG A 105 -4.27 20.94 -2.15
N VAL A 106 -3.65 20.15 -1.26
CA VAL A 106 -3.62 18.68 -1.34
C VAL A 106 -4.30 18.09 -0.12
N THR A 107 -5.13 17.07 -0.31
CA THR A 107 -5.68 16.26 0.78
C THR A 107 -5.55 14.77 0.51
N THR A 108 -5.58 13.98 1.58
CA THR A 108 -5.60 12.51 1.51
C THR A 108 -6.99 11.97 1.79
N VAL A 109 -7.37 10.88 1.09
CA VAL A 109 -8.67 10.20 1.24
C VAL A 109 -8.46 8.71 1.38
N PHE A 110 -8.62 8.17 2.60
CA PHE A 110 -8.47 6.74 2.86
C PHE A 110 -9.28 6.30 4.08
N GLY A 111 -9.58 4.99 4.15
CA GLY A 111 -10.36 4.37 5.22
C GLY A 111 -9.58 4.21 6.54
N GLY A 112 -10.26 3.77 7.61
CA GLY A 112 -9.68 3.43 8.91
C GLY A 112 -9.27 4.62 9.78
N VAL A 113 -9.61 5.82 9.35
CA VAL A 113 -9.57 7.07 10.10
C VAL A 113 -10.92 7.77 9.97
N SER A 114 -11.14 8.82 10.80
CA SER A 114 -12.36 9.61 10.73
C SER A 114 -12.61 10.16 9.33
N GLN A 115 -13.82 10.03 8.83
CA GLN A 115 -14.23 10.54 7.52
C GLN A 115 -14.45 12.07 7.55
N ARG A 116 -14.92 12.60 8.67
CA ARG A 116 -15.32 14.00 8.81
C ARG A 116 -14.25 15.03 8.42
N PRO A 117 -12.97 14.90 8.81
CA PRO A 117 -11.93 15.83 8.36
C PRO A 117 -11.72 15.79 6.84
N GLN A 118 -11.84 14.59 6.22
CA GLN A 118 -11.70 14.43 4.77
C GLN A 118 -12.85 15.10 4.02
N GLU A 119 -14.09 14.94 4.50
CA GLU A 119 -15.26 15.66 3.97
C GLU A 119 -15.11 17.18 4.09
N GLN A 120 -14.66 17.66 5.24
CA GLN A 120 -14.45 19.09 5.46
C GLN A 120 -13.42 19.66 4.48
N ALA A 121 -12.30 18.97 4.27
CA ALA A 121 -11.27 19.37 3.31
C ALA A 121 -11.83 19.41 1.88
N LEU A 122 -12.57 18.38 1.45
CA LEU A 122 -13.20 18.33 0.14
C LEU A 122 -14.23 19.45 -0.07
N ARG A 123 -15.09 19.71 0.92
CA ARG A 123 -16.09 20.78 0.88
C ARG A 123 -15.45 22.17 0.89
N ALA A 124 -14.33 22.35 1.56
CA ALA A 124 -13.54 23.60 1.51
C ALA A 124 -12.83 23.83 0.18
N GLY A 125 -12.78 22.82 -0.68
CA GLY A 125 -12.11 22.82 -1.98
C GLY A 125 -10.62 22.49 -1.89
N VAL A 126 -10.23 21.47 -2.64
CA VAL A 126 -8.86 21.02 -2.83
C VAL A 126 -8.59 20.84 -4.31
N ASP A 127 -7.34 21.05 -4.71
CA ASP A 127 -6.92 20.85 -6.11
C ASP A 127 -6.57 19.40 -6.39
N ILE A 128 -5.86 18.77 -5.46
CA ILE A 128 -5.32 17.42 -5.61
C ILE A 128 -5.83 16.53 -4.47
N VAL A 129 -6.33 15.36 -4.85
CA VAL A 129 -6.71 14.28 -3.92
C VAL A 129 -5.77 13.10 -4.12
N VAL A 130 -5.11 12.66 -3.05
CA VAL A 130 -4.35 11.41 -2.99
C VAL A 130 -5.18 10.38 -2.22
N ALA A 131 -5.60 9.29 -2.86
CA ALA A 131 -6.63 8.43 -2.32
C ALA A 131 -6.31 6.93 -2.39
N CYS A 132 -6.83 6.19 -1.39
CA CYS A 132 -7.05 4.75 -1.55
C CYS A 132 -8.44 4.51 -2.13
N PRO A 133 -8.60 3.55 -3.08
CA PRO A 133 -9.83 3.38 -3.86
C PRO A 133 -11.11 3.26 -3.03
N GLY A 134 -11.12 2.43 -1.97
CA GLY A 134 -12.35 2.13 -1.22
C GLY A 134 -13.02 3.37 -0.61
N ARG A 135 -12.29 4.20 0.15
CA ARG A 135 -12.86 5.41 0.77
C ARG A 135 -13.24 6.46 -0.28
N LEU A 136 -12.49 6.55 -1.37
CA LEU A 136 -12.84 7.48 -2.44
C LEU A 136 -14.18 7.10 -3.08
N GLU A 137 -14.40 5.81 -3.39
CA GLU A 137 -15.68 5.33 -3.88
C GLU A 137 -16.83 5.60 -2.91
N ASP A 138 -16.61 5.41 -1.61
CA ASP A 138 -17.62 5.69 -0.59
C ASP A 138 -18.02 7.19 -0.59
N LEU A 139 -17.05 8.10 -0.66
CA LEU A 139 -17.29 9.53 -0.74
C LEU A 139 -17.95 9.97 -2.06
N MET A 140 -17.62 9.30 -3.19
CA MET A 140 -18.30 9.49 -4.47
C MET A 140 -19.77 9.07 -4.38
N LYS A 141 -20.08 7.90 -3.82
CA LYS A 141 -21.44 7.40 -3.62
C LYS A 141 -22.27 8.30 -2.70
N GLN A 142 -21.63 8.92 -1.70
CA GLN A 142 -22.25 9.89 -0.78
C GLN A 142 -22.41 11.30 -1.40
N GLY A 143 -21.94 11.53 -2.64
CA GLY A 143 -21.99 12.83 -3.29
C GLY A 143 -21.08 13.89 -2.68
N VAL A 144 -20.11 13.50 -1.84
CA VAL A 144 -19.15 14.42 -1.20
C VAL A 144 -18.08 14.88 -2.20
N VAL A 145 -17.73 14.01 -3.16
CA VAL A 145 -16.73 14.29 -4.19
C VAL A 145 -17.22 13.83 -5.55
N SER A 146 -16.99 14.67 -6.57
CA SER A 146 -17.20 14.36 -7.99
C SER A 146 -15.89 14.47 -8.75
N LEU A 147 -15.58 13.45 -9.55
CA LEU A 147 -14.33 13.38 -10.32
C LEU A 147 -14.45 13.97 -11.73
N GLY A 148 -15.61 14.56 -12.08
CA GLY A 148 -15.86 15.12 -13.41
C GLY A 148 -15.03 16.36 -13.76
N ALA A 149 -14.20 16.88 -12.85
CA ALA A 149 -13.26 17.96 -13.08
C ALA A 149 -11.78 17.53 -13.10
N VAL A 150 -11.50 16.23 -13.04
CA VAL A 150 -10.14 15.70 -13.00
C VAL A 150 -9.46 15.89 -14.34
N GLU A 151 -8.40 16.69 -14.37
CA GLU A 151 -7.56 16.98 -15.53
C GLU A 151 -6.41 15.98 -15.67
N VAL A 152 -5.83 15.56 -14.53
CA VAL A 152 -4.72 14.59 -14.46
C VAL A 152 -5.04 13.51 -13.43
N ALA A 153 -4.98 12.25 -13.82
CA ALA A 153 -5.13 11.10 -12.92
C ALA A 153 -3.87 10.23 -12.95
N VAL A 154 -3.36 9.93 -11.76
CA VAL A 154 -2.17 9.10 -11.54
C VAL A 154 -2.57 7.82 -10.82
N LEU A 155 -2.03 6.69 -11.26
CA LEU A 155 -2.09 5.41 -10.56
C LEU A 155 -0.67 5.03 -10.16
N ASP A 156 -0.41 4.89 -8.87
CA ASP A 156 0.89 4.42 -8.37
C ASP A 156 0.74 3.04 -7.73
N GLU A 157 1.73 2.18 -7.92
CA GLU A 157 1.71 0.76 -7.53
C GLU A 157 0.43 0.05 -8.02
N ALA A 158 0.13 0.17 -9.33
CA ALA A 158 -1.09 -0.40 -9.91
C ALA A 158 -1.16 -1.92 -9.77
N ASP A 159 -0.04 -2.64 -9.88
CA ASP A 159 0.08 -4.07 -9.63
C ASP A 159 -0.28 -4.44 -8.18
N HIS A 160 0.13 -3.61 -7.23
CA HIS A 160 -0.26 -3.81 -5.84
C HIS A 160 -1.78 -3.56 -5.63
N MET A 161 -2.38 -2.59 -6.32
CA MET A 161 -3.84 -2.43 -6.32
C MET A 161 -4.54 -3.66 -6.92
N ALA A 162 -3.95 -4.30 -7.93
CA ALA A 162 -4.45 -5.54 -8.50
C ALA A 162 -4.40 -6.70 -7.50
N ASP A 163 -3.26 -6.91 -6.86
CA ASP A 163 -3.05 -7.95 -5.83
C ASP A 163 -4.02 -7.80 -4.64
N LEU A 164 -4.39 -6.57 -4.28
CA LEU A 164 -5.38 -6.29 -3.22
C LEU A 164 -6.83 -6.38 -3.69
N GLY A 165 -7.08 -6.70 -4.97
CA GLY A 165 -8.42 -6.81 -5.53
C GLY A 165 -9.11 -5.45 -5.76
N PHE A 166 -8.37 -4.35 -5.85
CA PHE A 166 -8.94 -3.01 -6.02
C PHE A 166 -9.25 -2.65 -7.48
N LEU A 167 -8.85 -3.45 -8.49
CA LEU A 167 -9.05 -3.12 -9.90
C LEU A 167 -10.52 -2.79 -10.26
N PRO A 168 -11.55 -3.49 -9.75
CA PRO A 168 -12.93 -3.11 -10.03
C PRO A 168 -13.28 -1.70 -9.51
N GLY A 169 -12.78 -1.32 -8.33
CA GLY A 169 -12.94 0.02 -7.76
C GLY A 169 -12.18 1.08 -8.56
N VAL A 170 -10.92 0.81 -8.86
CA VAL A 170 -10.08 1.68 -9.72
C VAL A 170 -10.74 1.93 -11.08
N THR A 171 -11.30 0.88 -11.69
CA THR A 171 -12.02 0.97 -12.96
C THR A 171 -13.22 1.92 -12.86
N ARG A 172 -14.03 1.83 -11.79
CA ARG A 172 -15.17 2.73 -11.59
C ARG A 172 -14.73 4.17 -11.33
N ILE A 173 -13.66 4.37 -10.56
CA ILE A 173 -13.09 5.68 -10.27
C ILE A 173 -12.60 6.34 -11.57
N LEU A 174 -11.79 5.64 -12.38
CA LEU A 174 -11.28 6.17 -13.63
C LEU A 174 -12.41 6.46 -14.65
N ALA A 175 -13.44 5.61 -14.69
CA ALA A 175 -14.60 5.84 -15.56
C ALA A 175 -15.41 7.09 -15.16
N ALA A 176 -15.32 7.55 -13.91
CA ALA A 176 -15.94 8.77 -13.43
C ALA A 176 -15.11 10.04 -13.71
N THR A 177 -13.89 9.91 -14.26
CA THR A 177 -13.05 11.06 -14.65
C THR A 177 -13.23 11.36 -16.15
N PRO A 178 -13.04 12.61 -16.59
CA PRO A 178 -13.18 12.98 -18.01
C PRO A 178 -12.27 12.15 -18.91
N ALA A 179 -12.79 11.70 -20.05
CA ALA A 179 -12.02 10.90 -21.02
C ALA A 179 -10.83 11.70 -21.61
N GLY A 180 -10.94 13.02 -21.67
CA GLY A 180 -9.89 13.91 -22.17
C GLY A 180 -8.75 14.20 -21.19
N GLY A 181 -8.88 13.81 -19.91
CA GLY A 181 -7.84 14.03 -18.91
C GLY A 181 -6.61 13.15 -19.15
N GLN A 182 -5.45 13.63 -18.75
CA GLN A 182 -4.20 12.89 -18.82
C GLN A 182 -4.18 11.71 -17.83
N ARG A 183 -3.60 10.59 -18.21
CA ARG A 183 -3.44 9.38 -17.37
C ARG A 183 -1.96 9.02 -17.26
N LEU A 184 -1.48 8.92 -16.02
CA LEU A 184 -0.13 8.46 -15.69
C LEU A 184 -0.25 7.18 -14.87
N LEU A 185 0.20 6.05 -15.40
CA LEU A 185 0.17 4.76 -14.71
C LEU A 185 1.58 4.30 -14.41
N PHE A 186 1.86 4.09 -13.12
CA PHE A 186 3.13 3.58 -12.62
C PHE A 186 2.95 2.22 -11.95
N SER A 187 3.80 1.27 -12.31
CA SER A 187 3.76 -0.10 -11.80
C SER A 187 5.15 -0.73 -11.82
N ALA A 188 5.42 -1.66 -10.92
CA ALA A 188 6.64 -2.46 -11.01
C ALA A 188 6.49 -3.61 -12.01
N THR A 189 5.26 -4.12 -12.19
CA THR A 189 4.95 -5.22 -13.12
C THR A 189 3.74 -4.87 -13.99
N LEU A 190 3.75 -5.40 -15.23
CA LEU A 190 2.63 -5.29 -16.17
C LEU A 190 1.98 -6.67 -16.32
N ASP A 191 1.12 -7.03 -15.39
CA ASP A 191 0.31 -8.23 -15.53
C ASP A 191 -0.93 -8.00 -16.39
N ARG A 192 -1.68 -9.09 -16.69
CA ARG A 192 -2.87 -9.00 -17.56
C ARG A 192 -3.92 -8.00 -17.06
N GLY A 193 -4.03 -7.82 -15.75
CA GLY A 193 -5.00 -6.89 -15.17
C GLY A 193 -4.61 -5.44 -15.40
N ILE A 194 -3.34 -5.14 -15.26
CA ILE A 194 -2.78 -3.80 -15.48
C ILE A 194 -2.77 -3.46 -16.97
N ASP A 195 -2.40 -4.42 -17.82
CA ASP A 195 -2.46 -4.25 -19.27
C ASP A 195 -3.91 -3.95 -19.77
N ALA A 196 -4.91 -4.67 -19.25
CA ALA A 196 -6.30 -4.40 -19.55
C ALA A 196 -6.75 -3.00 -19.06
N LEU A 197 -6.31 -2.57 -17.89
CA LEU A 197 -6.59 -1.24 -17.36
C LEU A 197 -5.95 -0.13 -18.23
N ALA A 198 -4.67 -0.32 -18.60
CA ALA A 198 -3.95 0.59 -19.48
C ALA A 198 -4.63 0.71 -20.85
N LYS A 199 -4.94 -0.39 -21.52
CA LYS A 199 -5.66 -0.40 -22.81
C LYS A 199 -7.03 0.27 -22.76
N ARG A 200 -7.72 0.19 -21.62
CA ARG A 200 -9.04 0.78 -21.46
C ARG A 200 -9.02 2.28 -21.23
N PHE A 201 -8.07 2.78 -20.49
CA PHE A 201 -8.09 4.15 -19.98
C PHE A 201 -7.00 5.06 -20.54
N LEU A 202 -5.86 4.54 -20.97
CA LEU A 202 -4.78 5.35 -21.55
C LEU A 202 -4.96 5.51 -23.06
N ARG A 203 -4.63 6.68 -23.56
CA ARG A 203 -4.71 7.04 -24.99
C ARG A 203 -3.30 7.13 -25.57
N SER A 204 -2.96 6.20 -26.47
CA SER A 204 -1.63 6.12 -27.10
C SER A 204 -0.51 6.40 -26.10
N PRO A 205 -0.44 5.66 -24.97
CA PRO A 205 0.52 5.96 -23.92
C PRO A 205 1.95 5.77 -24.40
N VAL A 206 2.85 6.63 -23.92
CA VAL A 206 4.28 6.39 -24.02
C VAL A 206 4.66 5.42 -22.93
N SER A 207 5.38 4.37 -23.29
CA SER A 207 5.88 3.41 -22.33
C SER A 207 7.35 3.68 -22.03
N HIS A 208 7.66 3.89 -20.77
CA HIS A 208 9.02 4.00 -20.28
C HIS A 208 9.29 2.89 -19.28
N GLU A 209 10.31 2.14 -19.56
CA GLU A 209 10.82 1.09 -18.68
C GLU A 209 12.24 1.46 -18.27
N VAL A 210 12.45 1.60 -16.97
CA VAL A 210 13.80 1.83 -16.46
C VAL A 210 14.38 0.47 -16.11
N ASP A 211 15.40 0.09 -16.89
CA ASP A 211 16.16 -1.12 -16.67
C ASP A 211 16.83 -1.12 -15.29
N GLU A 212 16.92 -2.31 -14.71
CA GLU A 212 17.53 -2.54 -13.40
C GLU A 212 18.95 -1.99 -13.29
N ALA A 213 19.67 -1.93 -14.41
CA ALA A 213 21.05 -1.46 -14.49
C ALA A 213 21.22 0.07 -14.35
N SER A 214 20.15 0.87 -14.54
CA SER A 214 20.23 2.34 -14.53
C SER A 214 19.90 3.00 -13.20
N VAL A 215 19.36 2.26 -12.24
CA VAL A 215 19.20 2.71 -10.86
C VAL A 215 20.41 2.21 -10.10
N PRO A 216 21.13 3.02 -9.30
CA PRO A 216 22.11 2.49 -8.35
C PRO A 216 21.37 1.60 -7.36
N VAL A 217 21.13 0.35 -7.75
CA VAL A 217 20.67 -0.67 -6.82
C VAL A 217 21.92 -1.04 -6.06
N GLY A 218 21.96 -0.77 -4.78
CA GLY A 218 22.98 -1.35 -3.92
C GLY A 218 22.96 -2.87 -4.12
N GLU A 219 24.12 -3.49 -4.00
CA GLU A 219 24.26 -4.93 -4.18
C GLU A 219 23.28 -5.66 -3.25
N MET A 220 22.32 -6.40 -3.84
CA MET A 220 21.35 -7.18 -3.07
C MET A 220 21.81 -8.63 -2.98
N THR A 221 22.24 -9.03 -1.80
CA THR A 221 22.65 -10.41 -1.53
C THR A 221 21.45 -11.22 -1.05
N HIS A 222 21.22 -12.37 -1.69
CA HIS A 222 20.19 -13.32 -1.26
C HIS A 222 20.82 -14.55 -0.59
N ARG A 223 20.28 -14.96 0.56
CA ARG A 223 20.68 -16.16 1.28
C ARG A 223 19.44 -16.99 1.65
N VAL A 224 19.53 -18.29 1.61
CA VAL A 224 18.48 -19.21 2.03
C VAL A 224 19.04 -20.16 3.07
N LEU A 225 18.56 -20.05 4.30
CA LEU A 225 19.05 -20.83 5.43
C LEU A 225 18.04 -21.90 5.82
N VAL A 226 18.52 -23.15 5.94
CA VAL A 226 17.74 -24.31 6.34
C VAL A 226 17.96 -24.53 7.84
N ALA A 227 16.93 -24.24 8.65
CA ALA A 227 16.96 -24.54 10.07
C ALA A 227 16.60 -26.03 10.28
N SER A 228 17.27 -26.70 11.20
CA SER A 228 17.03 -28.13 11.50
C SER A 228 15.60 -28.40 12.01
N ASP A 229 15.06 -27.49 12.80
CA ASP A 229 13.76 -27.60 13.44
C ASP A 229 13.19 -26.20 13.80
N ALA A 230 12.00 -26.18 14.36
CA ALA A 230 11.30 -24.94 14.72
C ALA A 230 12.01 -24.15 15.84
N ASP A 231 12.66 -24.83 16.79
CA ASP A 231 13.38 -24.16 17.88
C ASP A 231 14.70 -23.59 17.42
N ALA A 232 15.43 -24.29 16.53
CA ALA A 232 16.63 -23.75 15.86
C ALA A 232 16.25 -22.51 15.03
N LYS A 233 15.15 -22.58 14.29
CA LYS A 233 14.65 -21.42 13.53
C LYS A 233 14.32 -20.24 14.43
N LYS A 234 13.71 -20.47 15.59
CA LYS A 234 13.39 -19.41 16.55
C LYS A 234 14.65 -18.74 17.11
N ARG A 235 15.68 -19.53 17.48
CA ARG A 235 16.97 -18.99 17.93
C ARG A 235 17.64 -18.17 16.82
N LEU A 236 17.65 -18.68 15.59
CA LEU A 236 18.19 -17.98 14.43
C LEU A 236 17.49 -16.64 14.18
N VAL A 237 16.16 -16.57 14.32
CA VAL A 237 15.41 -15.32 14.19
C VAL A 237 15.82 -14.29 15.26
N GLU A 238 16.04 -14.73 16.51
CA GLU A 238 16.51 -13.86 17.60
C GLU A 238 17.93 -13.35 17.32
N ASP A 239 18.83 -14.23 16.86
CA ASP A 239 20.18 -13.87 16.48
C ASP A 239 20.16 -12.83 15.35
N LEU A 240 19.50 -13.12 14.24
CA LEU A 240 19.40 -12.19 13.10
C LEU A 240 18.75 -10.84 13.47
N ALA A 241 17.87 -10.82 14.45
CA ALA A 241 17.25 -9.59 14.96
C ALA A 241 18.19 -8.77 15.86
N SER A 242 19.28 -9.36 16.39
CA SER A 242 20.13 -8.74 17.41
C SER A 242 21.15 -7.73 16.89
N GLY A 243 21.35 -7.62 15.58
CA GLY A 243 22.36 -6.74 15.01
C GLY A 243 22.03 -5.25 15.13
N LEU A 244 23.04 -4.42 14.88
CA LEU A 244 22.96 -2.97 15.09
C LEU A 244 22.09 -2.25 14.06
N GLY A 245 22.13 -2.65 12.80
CA GLY A 245 21.39 -2.01 11.72
C GLY A 245 19.89 -2.30 11.71
N ARG A 246 19.14 -1.54 10.92
CA ARG A 246 17.68 -1.73 10.77
C ARG A 246 17.34 -3.03 10.06
N ARG A 247 16.36 -3.76 10.59
CA ARG A 247 15.93 -5.06 10.09
C ARG A 247 14.41 -5.16 9.96
N ILE A 248 13.95 -5.76 8.86
CA ILE A 248 12.54 -6.08 8.67
C ILE A 248 12.36 -7.59 8.65
N LEU A 249 11.53 -8.12 9.54
CA LEU A 249 11.21 -9.52 9.70
C LEU A 249 9.80 -9.80 9.17
N PHE A 250 9.68 -10.57 8.11
CA PHE A 250 8.38 -10.90 7.52
C PHE A 250 7.82 -12.20 8.05
N THR A 251 6.58 -12.13 8.56
CA THR A 251 5.81 -13.29 9.04
C THR A 251 4.53 -13.46 8.22
N ARG A 252 4.05 -14.70 8.14
CA ARG A 252 2.83 -15.03 7.37
C ARG A 252 1.55 -14.47 8.01
N THR A 253 1.49 -14.41 9.34
CA THR A 253 0.26 -14.04 10.04
C THR A 253 0.44 -12.86 10.99
N LYS A 254 -0.64 -12.07 11.15
CA LYS A 254 -0.70 -10.96 12.11
C LYS A 254 -0.44 -11.37 13.56
N HIS A 255 -0.88 -12.58 13.93
CA HIS A 255 -0.67 -13.11 15.28
C HIS A 255 0.79 -13.45 15.52
N HIS A 256 1.46 -14.04 14.51
CA HIS A 256 2.89 -14.32 14.57
C HIS A 256 3.68 -13.01 14.63
N ALA A 257 3.37 -12.00 13.81
CA ALA A 257 4.04 -10.70 13.85
C ALA A 257 3.99 -10.08 15.25
N LYS A 258 2.80 -9.98 15.85
CA LYS A 258 2.60 -9.43 17.19
C LYS A 258 3.35 -10.24 18.25
N LYS A 259 3.26 -11.58 18.20
CA LYS A 259 3.93 -12.48 19.16
C LYS A 259 5.44 -12.34 19.07
N LEU A 260 6.00 -12.35 17.86
CA LEU A 260 7.44 -12.26 17.61
C LEU A 260 8.00 -10.90 18.06
N ALA A 261 7.36 -9.79 17.71
CA ALA A 261 7.78 -8.47 18.17
C ALA A 261 7.83 -8.38 19.70
N LYS A 262 6.81 -8.93 20.38
CA LYS A 262 6.80 -9.01 21.86
C LYS A 262 7.92 -9.87 22.42
N GLN A 263 8.18 -11.04 21.80
CA GLN A 263 9.25 -11.95 22.22
C GLN A 263 10.64 -11.28 22.08
N LEU A 264 10.92 -10.67 20.94
CA LEU A 264 12.17 -9.95 20.70
C LEU A 264 12.36 -8.80 21.69
N THR A 265 11.32 -8.00 21.92
CA THR A 265 11.38 -6.92 22.92
C THR A 265 11.65 -7.47 24.32
N SER A 266 11.03 -8.59 24.71
CA SER A 266 11.29 -9.24 26.01
C SER A 266 12.70 -9.82 26.10
N ALA A 267 13.32 -10.21 24.99
CA ALA A 267 14.71 -10.66 24.89
C ALA A 267 15.72 -9.48 24.88
N GLY A 268 15.26 -8.23 25.01
CA GLY A 268 16.10 -7.05 25.01
C GLY A 268 16.38 -6.47 23.62
N ILE A 269 15.63 -6.89 22.59
CA ILE A 269 15.73 -6.38 21.24
C ILE A 269 14.48 -5.53 20.96
N PRO A 270 14.55 -4.17 21.03
CA PRO A 270 13.40 -3.30 20.82
C PRO A 270 12.80 -3.52 19.42
N SER A 271 11.56 -3.96 19.39
CA SER A 271 10.87 -4.35 18.17
C SER A 271 9.43 -3.84 18.16
N VAL A 272 8.95 -3.46 16.99
CA VAL A 272 7.53 -3.10 16.76
C VAL A 272 6.92 -4.01 15.72
N ASP A 273 5.59 -4.16 15.80
CA ASP A 273 4.82 -4.94 14.83
C ASP A 273 4.10 -4.05 13.82
N LEU A 274 3.90 -4.58 12.60
CA LEU A 274 3.12 -3.92 11.55
C LEU A 274 2.22 -4.94 10.86
N HIS A 275 0.91 -4.87 11.13
CA HIS A 275 -0.07 -5.79 10.57
C HIS A 275 -1.46 -5.18 10.44
N GLY A 276 -2.34 -5.81 9.66
CA GLY A 276 -3.65 -5.26 9.28
C GLY A 276 -4.64 -4.99 10.43
N ASN A 277 -4.42 -5.55 11.62
CA ASN A 277 -5.30 -5.31 12.78
C ASN A 277 -4.89 -4.10 13.63
N LEU A 278 -3.78 -3.45 13.31
CA LEU A 278 -3.40 -2.21 13.99
C LEU A 278 -4.29 -1.06 13.52
N GLY A 279 -4.77 -0.24 14.45
CA GLY A 279 -5.38 1.04 14.11
C GLY A 279 -4.35 1.99 13.50
N GLN A 280 -4.78 2.96 12.68
CA GLN A 280 -3.88 3.83 11.91
C GLN A 280 -2.86 4.56 12.81
N ASN A 281 -3.30 5.14 13.93
CA ASN A 281 -2.39 5.83 14.85
C ASN A 281 -1.31 4.91 15.44
N ALA A 282 -1.62 3.62 15.64
CA ALA A 282 -0.63 2.65 16.12
C ALA A 282 0.36 2.29 15.01
N ARG A 283 -0.10 2.15 13.75
CA ARG A 283 0.77 1.92 12.59
C ARG A 283 1.75 3.08 12.40
N GLU A 284 1.25 4.31 12.41
CA GLU A 284 2.06 5.53 12.27
C GLU A 284 3.10 5.64 13.39
N ARG A 285 2.70 5.40 14.64
CA ARG A 285 3.64 5.40 15.78
C ARG A 285 4.71 4.32 15.63
N ASN A 286 4.35 3.09 15.24
CA ASN A 286 5.30 2.00 15.08
C ASN A 286 6.28 2.28 13.93
N LEU A 287 5.78 2.82 12.81
CA LEU A 287 6.63 3.22 11.69
C LEU A 287 7.55 4.40 12.06
N ALA A 288 7.04 5.41 12.76
CA ALA A 288 7.85 6.53 13.23
C ALA A 288 8.93 6.05 14.21
N ALA A 289 8.60 5.11 15.12
CA ALA A 289 9.57 4.53 16.04
C ALA A 289 10.66 3.72 15.30
N PHE A 290 10.30 3.00 14.25
CA PHE A 290 11.25 2.26 13.41
C PHE A 290 12.10 3.18 12.51
N GLY A 291 11.54 4.29 12.05
CA GLY A 291 12.25 5.32 11.27
C GLY A 291 13.13 6.25 12.10
N ALA A 292 12.94 6.32 13.42
CA ALA A 292 13.74 7.16 14.30
C ALA A 292 15.17 6.63 14.40
N ASP A 293 16.12 7.56 14.64
CA ASP A 293 17.51 7.21 14.85
C ASP A 293 17.69 6.33 16.09
N ALA A 294 18.50 5.27 15.99
CA ALA A 294 18.79 4.35 17.08
C ALA A 294 19.44 5.06 18.28
N ALA A 295 20.24 6.11 18.05
CA ALA A 295 20.83 6.93 19.09
C ALA A 295 19.80 7.66 19.96
N ASN A 296 18.60 7.93 19.39
CA ASN A 296 17.49 8.57 20.06
C ASN A 296 16.44 7.57 20.60
N GLY A 297 16.85 6.32 20.87
CA GLY A 297 15.95 5.27 21.35
C GLY A 297 15.07 4.64 20.27
N GLY A 298 15.45 4.79 19.00
CA GLY A 298 14.73 4.21 17.86
C GLY A 298 14.72 2.69 17.91
N VAL A 299 13.63 2.11 17.38
CA VAL A 299 13.43 0.69 17.27
C VAL A 299 14.13 0.18 16.00
N ARG A 300 14.98 -0.84 16.13
CA ARG A 300 15.75 -1.39 15.00
C ARG A 300 15.05 -2.51 14.25
N VAL A 301 14.05 -3.13 14.85
CA VAL A 301 13.37 -4.31 14.27
C VAL A 301 11.90 -4.02 14.02
N LEU A 302 11.49 -4.18 12.77
CA LEU A 302 10.08 -4.15 12.36
C LEU A 302 9.64 -5.57 12.01
N VAL A 303 8.66 -6.11 12.73
CA VAL A 303 8.04 -7.40 12.41
C VAL A 303 6.74 -7.17 11.65
N ALA A 304 6.68 -7.57 10.40
CA ALA A 304 5.59 -7.19 9.50
C ALA A 304 4.93 -8.37 8.78
N THR A 305 3.70 -8.15 8.33
CA THR A 305 3.04 -9.02 7.33
C THR A 305 3.08 -8.36 5.96
N ASP A 306 2.99 -9.16 4.88
CA ASP A 306 3.06 -8.67 3.49
C ASP A 306 2.14 -7.48 3.23
N VAL A 307 0.86 -7.63 3.54
CA VAL A 307 -0.17 -6.60 3.29
C VAL A 307 0.15 -5.30 4.01
N ALA A 308 0.75 -5.39 5.20
CA ALA A 308 0.99 -4.21 6.02
C ALA A 308 2.31 -3.50 5.73
N ALA A 309 3.32 -4.23 5.24
CA ALA A 309 4.62 -3.67 4.89
C ALA A 309 4.69 -3.12 3.46
N ARG A 310 3.71 -3.46 2.61
CA ARG A 310 3.60 -2.88 1.27
C ARG A 310 3.32 -1.38 1.36
N GLY A 311 3.97 -0.59 0.52
CA GLY A 311 3.85 0.87 0.54
C GLY A 311 4.55 1.56 1.72
N VAL A 312 5.28 0.82 2.56
CA VAL A 312 6.11 1.40 3.62
C VAL A 312 7.47 1.76 3.03
N HIS A 313 7.78 3.04 3.04
CA HIS A 313 9.12 3.56 2.75
C HIS A 313 9.85 3.72 4.07
N VAL A 314 10.87 2.93 4.27
CA VAL A 314 11.88 3.15 5.29
C VAL A 314 13.23 2.95 4.62
N ASP A 315 14.08 3.91 4.78
CA ASP A 315 15.45 3.89 4.25
C ASP A 315 16.39 3.19 5.25
N ASP A 316 17.58 2.83 4.81
CA ASP A 316 18.64 2.23 5.62
C ASP A 316 18.26 0.89 6.27
N VAL A 317 17.47 0.07 5.59
CA VAL A 317 17.22 -1.30 6.01
C VAL A 317 18.34 -2.19 5.47
N GLU A 318 19.19 -2.68 6.36
CA GLU A 318 20.34 -3.53 6.01
C GLU A 318 19.93 -4.97 5.76
N LEU A 319 19.00 -5.50 6.55
CA LEU A 319 18.60 -6.89 6.53
C LEU A 319 17.08 -7.06 6.43
N VAL A 320 16.67 -7.83 5.44
CA VAL A 320 15.30 -8.35 5.31
C VAL A 320 15.29 -9.84 5.61
N VAL A 321 14.50 -10.27 6.58
CA VAL A 321 14.36 -11.69 6.95
C VAL A 321 12.96 -12.19 6.61
N HIS A 322 12.87 -13.15 5.71
CA HIS A 322 11.63 -13.92 5.51
C HIS A 322 11.57 -15.00 6.59
N VAL A 323 11.04 -14.65 7.77
CA VAL A 323 10.85 -15.60 8.88
C VAL A 323 9.95 -16.76 8.43
N ASP A 324 8.89 -16.43 7.72
CA ASP A 324 8.07 -17.39 6.99
C ASP A 324 8.27 -17.16 5.49
N PRO A 325 8.66 -18.19 4.71
CA PRO A 325 8.75 -18.05 3.27
C PRO A 325 7.46 -17.49 2.68
N PRO A 326 7.53 -16.57 1.71
CA PRO A 326 6.33 -16.04 1.04
C PRO A 326 5.61 -17.15 0.29
N VAL A 327 4.31 -16.95 0.01
CA VAL A 327 3.51 -17.91 -0.75
C VAL A 327 3.76 -17.77 -2.26
N GLU A 328 4.06 -16.54 -2.70
CA GLU A 328 4.20 -16.18 -4.11
C GLU A 328 5.52 -15.46 -4.38
N HIS A 329 6.05 -15.64 -5.60
CA HIS A 329 7.28 -14.98 -6.04
C HIS A 329 7.18 -13.45 -6.06
N LYS A 330 6.01 -12.88 -6.39
CA LYS A 330 5.77 -11.43 -6.29
C LYS A 330 5.95 -10.92 -4.86
N ALA A 331 5.43 -11.65 -3.87
CA ALA A 331 5.64 -11.30 -2.47
C ALA A 331 7.11 -11.38 -2.06
N TYR A 332 7.87 -12.36 -2.60
CA TYR A 332 9.32 -12.45 -2.40
C TYR A 332 10.02 -11.17 -2.86
N LEU A 333 9.77 -10.73 -4.08
CA LEU A 333 10.37 -9.53 -4.66
C LEU A 333 9.97 -8.25 -3.90
N HIS A 334 8.70 -8.12 -3.53
CA HIS A 334 8.20 -6.97 -2.77
C HIS A 334 8.79 -6.87 -1.35
N ARG A 335 9.04 -8.01 -0.69
CA ARG A 335 9.73 -8.06 0.60
C ARG A 335 11.20 -7.69 0.44
N SER A 336 11.88 -8.32 -0.52
CA SER A 336 13.30 -8.08 -0.81
C SER A 336 13.57 -6.63 -1.14
N GLY A 337 12.72 -5.98 -1.93
CA GLY A 337 12.82 -4.56 -2.27
C GLY A 337 12.61 -3.58 -1.09
N ARG A 338 12.59 -4.06 0.18
CA ARG A 338 12.64 -3.18 1.37
C ARG A 338 14.07 -2.84 1.78
N THR A 339 15.07 -3.54 1.25
CA THR A 339 16.50 -3.25 1.42
C THR A 339 17.16 -2.88 0.08
N ALA A 340 18.43 -2.61 0.06
CA ALA A 340 19.24 -2.22 -1.12
C ALA A 340 18.66 -1.01 -1.87
N ARG A 341 18.32 0.05 -1.14
CA ARG A 341 17.75 1.28 -1.69
C ARG A 341 18.76 2.41 -1.74
N ALA A 342 18.53 3.37 -2.63
CA ALA A 342 19.36 4.58 -2.78
C ALA A 342 20.87 4.28 -2.92
N GLY A 343 21.24 3.15 -3.54
CA GLY A 343 22.64 2.75 -3.74
C GLY A 343 23.28 2.04 -2.55
N ALA A 344 22.59 1.88 -1.42
CA ALA A 344 23.08 1.10 -0.28
C ALA A 344 22.98 -0.40 -0.56
N ALA A 345 23.98 -1.19 -0.14
CA ALA A 345 23.92 -2.65 -0.17
C ALA A 345 22.87 -3.17 0.82
N GLY A 346 22.32 -4.36 0.55
CA GLY A 346 21.32 -4.96 1.41
C GLY A 346 21.27 -6.48 1.33
N THR A 347 20.92 -7.14 2.42
CA THR A 347 20.86 -8.59 2.50
C THR A 347 19.43 -9.07 2.72
N VAL A 348 19.06 -10.11 1.98
CA VAL A 348 17.77 -10.81 2.10
C VAL A 348 18.01 -12.23 2.53
N VAL A 349 17.48 -12.61 3.68
CA VAL A 349 17.60 -13.97 4.24
C VAL A 349 16.23 -14.64 4.26
N THR A 350 16.11 -15.79 3.64
CA THR A 350 14.91 -16.62 3.71
C THR A 350 15.15 -17.81 4.63
N LEU A 351 14.39 -17.90 5.70
CA LEU A 351 14.46 -19.00 6.65
C LEU A 351 13.44 -20.08 6.30
N MET A 352 13.87 -21.31 6.21
CA MET A 352 12.99 -22.43 5.91
C MET A 352 13.28 -23.64 6.81
N LEU A 353 12.29 -24.49 6.92
CA LEU A 353 12.42 -25.84 7.47
C LEU A 353 12.64 -26.83 6.32
N PRO A 354 13.23 -28.02 6.57
CA PRO A 354 13.55 -29.00 5.52
C PRO A 354 12.35 -29.35 4.63
N GLU A 355 11.15 -29.48 5.20
CA GLU A 355 9.92 -29.78 4.46
C GLU A 355 9.47 -28.69 3.50
N GLN A 356 9.94 -27.46 3.67
CA GLN A 356 9.61 -26.30 2.81
C GLN A 356 10.53 -26.16 1.59
N ARG A 357 11.55 -27.04 1.45
CA ARG A 357 12.58 -26.94 0.43
C ARG A 357 12.03 -26.86 -1.00
N ARG A 358 11.01 -27.65 -1.30
CA ARG A 358 10.38 -27.68 -2.63
C ARG A 358 9.68 -26.36 -2.96
N ASP A 359 8.89 -25.84 -2.03
CA ASP A 359 8.12 -24.62 -2.21
C ASP A 359 9.02 -23.40 -2.36
N VAL A 360 10.06 -23.31 -1.52
CA VAL A 360 11.04 -22.20 -1.61
C VAL A 360 11.81 -22.27 -2.94
N LYS A 361 12.22 -23.45 -3.40
CA LYS A 361 12.89 -23.62 -4.70
C LYS A 361 11.99 -23.15 -5.86
N ASP A 362 10.70 -23.46 -5.83
CA ASP A 362 9.75 -23.02 -6.87
C ASP A 362 9.55 -21.49 -6.86
N ILE A 363 9.47 -20.88 -5.68
CA ILE A 363 9.37 -19.41 -5.50
C ILE A 363 10.62 -18.73 -6.07
N LEU A 364 11.82 -19.18 -5.71
CA LEU A 364 13.08 -18.61 -6.20
C LEU A 364 13.22 -18.71 -7.72
N ARG A 365 12.89 -19.88 -8.29
CA ARG A 365 12.86 -20.09 -9.72
C ARG A 365 11.93 -19.11 -10.44
N LYS A 366 10.70 -18.91 -9.92
CA LYS A 366 9.73 -17.96 -10.45
C LYS A 366 10.15 -16.51 -10.26
N ALA A 367 10.89 -16.20 -9.21
CA ALA A 367 11.48 -14.89 -8.94
C ALA A 367 12.77 -14.64 -9.74
N GLN A 368 13.25 -15.63 -10.49
CA GLN A 368 14.51 -15.58 -11.27
C GLN A 368 15.75 -15.34 -10.37
N ILE A 369 15.73 -15.88 -9.15
CA ILE A 369 16.82 -15.75 -8.19
C ILE A 369 17.54 -17.08 -8.06
N THR A 370 18.85 -17.04 -8.32
CA THR A 370 19.75 -18.21 -8.20
C THR A 370 20.55 -18.07 -6.91
N VAL A 371 20.24 -18.92 -5.93
CA VAL A 371 20.90 -18.94 -4.62
C VAL A 371 20.92 -20.37 -4.07
N ALA A 372 22.02 -20.73 -3.43
CA ALA A 372 22.13 -22.01 -2.74
C ALA A 372 21.30 -22.05 -1.46
N MET A 373 20.87 -23.25 -1.07
CA MET A 373 20.25 -23.49 0.23
C MET A 373 21.33 -23.98 1.19
N GLU A 374 21.60 -23.21 2.21
CA GLU A 374 22.72 -23.39 3.13
C GLU A 374 22.21 -23.87 4.50
N ASP A 375 22.95 -24.79 5.09
CA ASP A 375 22.71 -25.16 6.50
C ASP A 375 23.22 -24.04 7.42
N VAL A 376 22.54 -23.83 8.52
CA VAL A 376 22.87 -22.79 9.49
C VAL A 376 24.16 -23.13 10.21
N THR A 377 25.19 -22.26 10.07
CA THR A 377 26.43 -22.34 10.84
C THR A 377 26.66 -21.09 11.66
N PRO A 378 27.40 -21.15 12.77
CA PRO A 378 27.73 -19.95 13.57
C PRO A 378 28.41 -18.85 12.74
N ALA A 379 29.31 -19.20 11.83
CA ALA A 379 30.02 -18.25 10.98
C ALA A 379 29.06 -17.48 10.06
N ILE A 380 28.08 -18.16 9.44
CA ILE A 380 27.05 -17.52 8.61
C ILE A 380 26.17 -16.58 9.47
N VAL A 381 25.82 -17.00 10.68
CA VAL A 381 25.01 -16.17 11.59
C VAL A 381 25.77 -14.91 11.98
N ASP A 382 27.05 -15.04 12.37
CA ASP A 382 27.88 -13.89 12.78
C ASP A 382 28.12 -12.92 11.60
N GLU A 383 28.32 -13.43 10.39
CA GLU A 383 28.39 -12.62 9.16
C GLU A 383 27.11 -11.80 8.94
N LEU A 384 25.93 -12.43 9.04
CA LEU A 384 24.64 -11.79 8.78
C LEU A 384 24.19 -10.84 9.89
N VAL A 385 24.59 -11.12 11.12
CA VAL A 385 24.27 -10.27 12.28
C VAL A 385 25.17 -9.04 12.30
N GLY A 386 26.45 -9.21 11.95
CA GLY A 386 27.47 -8.19 12.08
C GLY A 386 27.67 -7.78 13.55
N GLU A 387 27.79 -6.49 13.81
CA GLU A 387 27.86 -5.96 15.15
C GLU A 387 26.53 -6.12 15.88
N ARG A 388 26.58 -6.74 17.08
CA ARG A 388 25.38 -6.94 17.90
C ARG A 388 25.06 -5.68 18.70
N ALA A 389 23.80 -5.29 18.65
CA ALA A 389 23.32 -4.17 19.44
C ALA A 389 23.23 -4.50 20.95
N PRO A 390 23.49 -3.53 21.83
CA PRO A 390 23.28 -3.71 23.26
C PRO A 390 21.83 -4.11 23.56
N LYS A 391 21.66 -5.14 24.41
CA LYS A 391 20.32 -5.53 24.88
C LYS A 391 19.77 -4.45 25.81
N VAL A 392 18.56 -4.00 25.53
CA VAL A 392 17.86 -3.01 26.33
C VAL A 392 16.95 -3.71 27.33
N LYS A 393 17.17 -3.49 28.63
CA LYS A 393 16.20 -3.94 29.64
C LYS A 393 14.96 -3.06 29.54
N THR A 394 13.97 -3.50 28.74
CA THR A 394 12.66 -2.86 28.70
C THR A 394 11.92 -3.18 29.98
N ALA A 395 11.62 -2.16 30.79
CA ALA A 395 10.60 -2.32 31.80
C ALA A 395 9.29 -2.78 31.12
N PRO A 396 8.52 -3.71 31.71
CA PRO A 396 7.26 -4.13 31.11
C PRO A 396 6.39 -2.89 30.93
N VAL A 397 6.04 -2.58 29.68
CA VAL A 397 5.05 -1.55 29.37
C VAL A 397 3.74 -2.04 29.99
N ALA A 398 3.36 -1.44 31.11
CA ALA A 398 2.07 -1.69 31.74
C ALA A 398 0.99 -1.44 30.67
N PRO A 399 -0.02 -2.31 30.55
CA PRO A 399 -1.12 -2.08 29.62
C PRO A 399 -1.74 -0.72 30.00
N GLN A 400 -1.67 0.25 29.10
CA GLN A 400 -2.40 1.51 29.26
C GLN A 400 -3.88 1.16 29.34
N GLN A 401 -4.42 1.15 30.55
CA GLN A 401 -5.84 1.10 30.78
C GLN A 401 -6.44 2.29 30.02
N ASN A 402 -7.41 2.00 29.17
CA ASN A 402 -8.26 3.02 28.57
C ASN A 402 -8.79 3.91 29.72
N GLN A 403 -8.22 5.09 29.87
CA GLN A 403 -8.82 6.08 30.75
C GLN A 403 -10.21 6.39 30.21
N PRO A 404 -11.28 6.20 31.01
CA PRO A 404 -12.61 6.62 30.61
C PRO A 404 -12.55 8.13 30.41
N LYS A 405 -13.08 8.61 29.27
CA LYS A 405 -13.29 10.02 28.99
C LYS A 405 -13.91 10.67 30.22
N ALA A 406 -13.17 11.57 30.86
CA ALA A 406 -13.69 12.42 31.91
C ALA A 406 -14.94 13.12 31.38
N LYS A 407 -16.07 12.84 31.98
CA LYS A 407 -17.30 13.61 31.80
C LYS A 407 -16.97 15.03 32.22
N SER A 408 -17.15 16.00 31.34
CA SER A 408 -17.06 17.41 31.66
C SER A 408 -18.04 17.72 32.79
N ALA A 409 -17.52 17.94 33.99
CA ALA A 409 -18.30 18.49 35.09
C ALA A 409 -18.61 19.94 34.75
N SER A 410 -19.89 20.22 34.57
CA SER A 410 -20.46 21.56 34.58
C SER A 410 -20.14 22.21 35.92
N GLN A 411 -19.33 23.25 35.89
CA GLN A 411 -19.11 24.12 37.06
C GLN A 411 -20.38 24.87 37.38
N PRO A 412 -20.81 24.93 38.67
CA PRO A 412 -21.81 25.90 39.13
C PRO A 412 -21.12 27.26 39.33
N GLY A 413 -21.69 28.29 38.73
CA GLY A 413 -21.22 29.64 38.78
C GLY A 413 -21.20 30.17 40.20
N GLY A 414 -20.08 30.76 40.55
CA GLY A 414 -19.84 31.49 41.81
C GLY A 414 -20.43 32.90 41.79
N GLN A 415 -20.79 33.28 42.94
CA GLN A 415 -21.41 34.50 43.47
C GLN A 415 -20.63 35.81 43.19
N GLY A 416 -21.38 36.89 43.12
CA GLY A 416 -20.94 38.26 43.36
C GLY A 416 -22.10 39.23 43.12
N GLY A 417 -22.84 39.60 44.10
CA GLY A 417 -22.79 40.71 44.99
C GLY A 417 -23.51 41.94 44.52
N GLY A 418 -24.63 42.35 45.21
CA GLY A 418 -24.93 43.77 45.28
C GLY A 418 -26.41 44.20 45.14
N ARG A 419 -27.08 44.28 46.29
CA ARG A 419 -28.00 45.35 46.82
C ARG A 419 -29.30 45.73 46.11
N SER A 420 -30.34 45.58 46.96
CA SER A 420 -31.36 46.52 47.41
C SER A 420 -32.63 46.68 46.61
N GLY A 421 -33.74 46.49 47.32
CA GLY A 421 -34.96 47.28 47.14
C GLY A 421 -36.25 46.53 47.23
N SER A 422 -36.77 46.40 48.43
CA SER A 422 -38.15 46.63 48.93
C SER A 422 -39.35 46.18 48.04
N GLY A 423 -40.26 45.45 48.69
CA GLY A 423 -41.67 45.77 48.54
C GLY A 423 -42.63 44.60 48.47
N ARG A 424 -43.11 44.20 49.64
CA ARG A 424 -44.51 43.94 50.05
C ARG A 424 -45.35 42.89 49.27
N ARG A 425 -45.67 41.87 50.10
CA ARG A 425 -47.06 41.45 50.49
C ARG A 425 -47.97 40.91 49.39
N ARG A 426 -48.58 39.80 49.48
CA ARG A 426 -49.56 39.19 50.42
C ARG A 426 -50.07 37.91 49.78
N SER A 427 -50.19 36.87 50.63
CA SER A 427 -51.39 36.06 50.92
C SER A 427 -52.05 35.36 49.73
N GLY A 428 -52.35 34.15 49.80
CA GLY A 428 -52.92 33.27 50.77
C GLY A 428 -53.25 31.90 50.16
N ARG A 429 -53.08 30.91 50.96
CA ARG A 429 -54.10 29.92 51.39
C ARG A 429 -54.47 28.85 50.34
N ALA A 430 -54.00 27.67 50.63
CA ALA A 430 -54.80 26.61 51.30
C ALA A 430 -55.57 25.67 50.39
N GLY A 431 -55.33 24.45 50.65
CA GLY A 431 -56.29 23.36 50.73
C GLY A 431 -56.04 22.33 49.63
N ASP A 432 -55.84 21.23 49.88
CA ASP A 432 -56.06 20.15 50.84
C ASP A 432 -56.47 18.90 50.06
N THR A 433 -55.91 17.82 50.50
CA THR A 433 -56.52 16.48 50.60
C THR A 433 -56.90 15.69 49.31
N ALA A 434 -56.24 14.59 49.25
CA ALA A 434 -56.71 13.25 49.57
C ALA A 434 -56.96 12.28 48.41
N GLN A 435 -56.22 11.22 48.54
CA GLN A 435 -56.68 9.80 48.57
C GLN A 435 -56.98 9.05 47.27
N ARG A 436 -56.12 8.03 47.10
CA ARG A 436 -56.45 6.59 46.93
C ARG A 436 -57.40 6.18 45.81
N THR A 437 -56.96 5.25 44.97
CA THR A 437 -57.19 3.78 44.93
C THR A 437 -56.72 3.27 43.60
N ASP A 438 -55.81 2.33 43.54
CA ASP A 438 -55.96 0.88 43.49
C ASP A 438 -56.71 0.33 42.26
N GLY A 439 -56.10 -0.58 41.53
CA GLY A 439 -56.77 -1.42 40.52
C GLY A 439 -55.86 -1.66 39.28
N GLY A 440 -55.07 -2.52 39.19
CA GLY A 440 -54.81 -3.87 38.84
C GLY A 440 -55.33 -4.31 37.46
N ARG A 441 -54.44 -4.86 36.66
CA ARG A 441 -54.53 -6.03 35.76
C ARG A 441 -53.67 -5.86 34.51
N GLU A 442 -52.63 -6.64 34.45
CA GLU A 442 -52.38 -7.84 33.63
C GLU A 442 -52.49 -7.70 32.10
N ARG A 443 -51.37 -8.15 31.50
CA ARG A 443 -51.19 -8.88 30.24
C ARG A 443 -51.15 -8.09 28.93
N ALA A 444 -50.03 -8.05 28.23
CA ALA A 444 -49.68 -9.05 27.21
C ALA A 444 -48.29 -8.80 26.62
N ARG A 445 -47.57 -9.88 26.51
CA ARG A 445 -46.26 -10.03 25.82
C ARG A 445 -46.50 -9.95 24.30
N SER A 446 -45.60 -9.28 23.57
CA SER A 446 -45.32 -9.69 22.20
C SER A 446 -43.84 -9.54 21.92
N HIS A 447 -43.20 -10.67 21.65
CA HIS A 447 -41.88 -10.85 21.14
C HIS A 447 -41.82 -10.36 19.67
N ALA A 448 -40.76 -9.62 19.32
CA ALA A 448 -40.29 -9.54 17.94
C ALA A 448 -38.83 -9.94 17.92
N GLN A 449 -38.58 -11.11 17.37
CA GLN A 449 -37.28 -11.66 17.08
C GLN A 449 -36.73 -11.04 15.78
N SER A 450 -35.50 -10.55 15.84
CA SER A 450 -34.71 -10.24 14.67
C SER A 450 -33.94 -11.48 14.24
N SER A 451 -34.16 -11.91 13.00
CA SER A 451 -33.49 -13.03 12.35
C SER A 451 -32.25 -12.58 11.61
N GLN A 452 -31.11 -13.14 12.01
CA GLN A 452 -29.86 -13.15 11.21
C GLN A 452 -29.83 -14.42 10.34
N PRO A 453 -29.30 -14.40 9.11
CA PRO A 453 -29.04 -15.61 8.36
C PRO A 453 -27.65 -16.17 8.69
N ARG A 454 -27.62 -17.41 9.14
CA ARG A 454 -26.41 -18.26 9.26
C ARG A 454 -26.22 -19.02 7.96
N TYR A 455 -25.03 -18.98 7.41
CA TYR A 455 -24.56 -19.93 6.39
C TYR A 455 -23.97 -21.15 7.10
N SER A 456 -24.49 -22.33 6.82
CA SER A 456 -23.94 -23.61 7.22
C SER A 456 -23.39 -24.35 5.98
N THR A 457 -22.14 -24.77 6.10
CA THR A 457 -21.50 -25.76 5.24
C THR A 457 -22.03 -27.15 5.55
N GLN A 458 -22.41 -27.91 4.52
CA GLN A 458 -22.54 -29.36 4.59
C GLN A 458 -21.83 -30.01 3.42
N THR A 459 -20.88 -30.84 3.77
CA THR A 459 -20.23 -31.90 3.00
C THR A 459 -21.17 -33.10 2.93
N GLY A 460 -21.21 -33.78 1.78
CA GLY A 460 -21.87 -35.06 1.66
C GLY A 460 -21.84 -35.60 0.24
N SER A 461 -20.94 -36.54 -0.04
CA SER A 461 -21.08 -37.50 -1.13
C SER A 461 -22.11 -38.56 -0.75
N PRO A 462 -22.84 -39.10 -1.74
CA PRO A 462 -22.80 -40.56 -1.89
C PRO A 462 -22.86 -41.10 -3.31
N ALA A 463 -22.52 -42.38 -3.39
CA ALA A 463 -22.45 -43.28 -4.50
C ALA A 463 -23.81 -43.74 -5.06
N GLY A 464 -23.83 -44.11 -6.36
CA GLY A 464 -24.41 -45.29 -6.92
C GLY A 464 -25.86 -45.26 -7.38
N GLN A 465 -26.10 -45.37 -8.66
CA GLN A 465 -26.70 -46.51 -9.37
C GLN A 465 -27.22 -46.19 -10.76
N GLN A 466 -26.97 -47.17 -11.60
CA GLN A 466 -27.31 -47.35 -13.02
C GLN A 466 -28.81 -47.24 -13.37
N ARG A 467 -29.12 -46.82 -14.62
CA ARG A 467 -29.88 -47.57 -15.66
C ARG A 467 -30.02 -46.72 -16.93
N GLN A 468 -29.49 -47.24 -17.99
CA GLN A 468 -29.92 -47.62 -19.35
C GLN A 468 -31.23 -47.06 -19.91
N SER A 469 -31.12 -46.51 -21.13
CA SER A 469 -31.76 -46.88 -22.42
C SER A 469 -31.68 -45.68 -23.37
N ASP A 470 -31.09 -45.72 -24.45
CA ASP A 470 -31.27 -46.34 -25.79
C ASP A 470 -31.85 -45.41 -26.84
N HIS A 471 -31.32 -45.57 -28.07
CA HIS A 471 -31.71 -45.07 -29.39
C HIS A 471 -31.24 -43.68 -29.79
N GLY A 472 -30.61 -43.45 -30.89
CA GLY A 472 -30.25 -44.24 -32.07
C GLY A 472 -29.82 -43.29 -33.20
N ALA A 473 -28.81 -43.73 -33.92
CA ALA A 473 -28.55 -43.56 -35.38
C ALA A 473 -28.59 -42.14 -35.99
N ALA A 474 -27.66 -41.68 -36.78
CA ALA A 474 -27.04 -42.22 -37.99
C ALA A 474 -25.89 -41.31 -38.46
N ARG A 475 -24.83 -41.94 -38.97
CA ARG A 475 -23.87 -41.40 -39.96
C ARG A 475 -24.41 -41.68 -41.39
N PRO A 476 -23.93 -41.03 -42.47
CA PRO A 476 -22.70 -41.44 -43.18
C PRO A 476 -21.88 -40.25 -43.73
N ALA A 477 -20.57 -40.30 -43.82
CA ALA A 477 -19.62 -40.85 -44.77
C ALA A 477 -19.67 -40.21 -46.18
N SER A 478 -18.61 -39.64 -46.70
CA SER A 478 -17.56 -40.18 -47.52
C SER A 478 -16.95 -39.16 -48.51
N ASN A 479 -15.68 -39.37 -48.76
CA ASN A 479 -14.90 -39.15 -50.00
C ASN A 479 -14.41 -37.72 -50.27
N GLY A 480 -13.17 -37.49 -50.69
CA GLY A 480 -12.10 -38.35 -51.17
C GLY A 480 -11.24 -37.56 -52.15
N GLN A 481 -9.96 -37.94 -52.21
CA GLN A 481 -9.00 -37.72 -53.33
C GLN A 481 -8.33 -36.35 -53.43
N GLN A 482 -7.01 -36.24 -53.13
CA GLN A 482 -5.79 -36.64 -53.88
C GLN A 482 -5.55 -35.81 -55.15
N HIS A 483 -4.40 -35.19 -55.18
CA HIS A 483 -3.24 -35.25 -56.13
C HIS A 483 -2.38 -34.00 -55.93
N SER A 484 -1.17 -34.10 -55.62
CA SER A 484 0.09 -34.49 -56.25
C SER A 484 0.90 -33.31 -56.79
N ALA A 485 2.08 -33.17 -56.24
CA ALA A 485 3.42 -33.17 -56.86
C ALA A 485 3.88 -32.00 -57.73
N GLY A 486 5.11 -31.57 -57.46
CA GLY A 486 6.04 -30.89 -58.40
C GLY A 486 6.95 -29.92 -57.62
N ARG A 487 8.03 -30.26 -57.13
CA ARG A 487 9.45 -30.46 -57.54
C ARG A 487 10.00 -29.37 -58.45
N ALA A 488 11.05 -28.73 -57.96
CA ALA A 488 12.37 -28.53 -58.52
C ALA A 488 12.85 -27.09 -58.41
N ARG A 489 13.89 -26.86 -57.64
CA ARG A 489 15.34 -26.78 -57.98
C ARG A 489 15.84 -25.43 -58.49
N THR A 490 16.84 -24.92 -57.72
CA THR A 490 18.21 -24.49 -58.08
C THR A 490 18.47 -23.06 -58.49
N GLY A 491 19.54 -22.53 -57.84
CA GLY A 491 20.50 -21.60 -58.43
C GLY A 491 20.87 -20.43 -57.51
N SER A 492 21.77 -20.51 -56.58
CA SER A 492 23.21 -20.32 -56.59
C SER A 492 23.73 -19.11 -57.42
N ARG A 493 24.42 -18.23 -56.72
CA ARG A 493 25.71 -17.53 -56.97
C ARG A 493 25.62 -16.05 -56.62
N ARG A 494 26.40 -15.66 -55.59
CA ARG A 494 27.81 -15.23 -55.55
C ARG A 494 28.04 -13.78 -56.04
N ALA A 495 28.44 -12.97 -55.08
CA ALA A 495 29.66 -12.17 -55.04
C ALA A 495 29.71 -10.86 -55.83
N SER A 496 30.05 -9.76 -55.28
CA SER A 496 31.30 -9.14 -54.89
C SER A 496 31.14 -7.64 -54.79
N ARG A 497 31.60 -7.04 -53.71
CA ARG A 497 32.82 -6.20 -53.58
C ARG A 497 32.90 -4.94 -54.51
N ALA A 498 32.94 -3.76 -53.94
CA ALA A 498 34.01 -2.75 -53.92
C ALA A 498 33.42 -1.38 -53.61
N GLN A 499 33.86 -0.75 -52.51
CA GLN A 499 34.85 0.34 -52.38
C GLN A 499 34.52 1.63 -53.15
N GLY A 500 34.52 2.74 -52.41
CA GLY A 500 35.11 3.95 -52.87
C GLY A 500 34.30 5.22 -52.59
N ARG A 501 34.65 5.89 -51.65
CA ARG A 501 35.02 7.22 -51.20
C ARG A 501 34.16 7.75 -50.07
#